data_968b43f4c21729fb37a6b9d9e7bf15d4
#
_entry.id   968b43f4c21729fb37a6b9d9e7bf15d4
#
_cell.length_a   1.000
_cell.length_b   1.000
_cell.length_c   1.000
_cell.angle_alpha   90.00
_cell.angle_beta   90.00
_cell.angle_gamma   90.00
#
_symmetry.space_group_name_H-M   'P 1'
#
loop_
_entity.id
_entity.type
_entity.pdbx_description
1 polymer ?
#
loop_
_entity_poly.entity_id
_entity_poly.type
_entity_poly.pdbx_seq_one_letter_code
_entity_poly.pdbx_strand_id
1 'polypeptide(L)'
;MDQAKIGKFIGEIRKEKNLKQSELAEKLGVTSKTVSRWETGKYMPDLSLFTDISQILGVTINELLQGERLIKKKNIDSIEIEIKLEIEEEQYHKLYNYFKSADSKHTNKKQHDIYFSPENPAFFGGEIDDECIRIRIQKDKYILCYKKIYMGTDEEDIHIVEYETEVSNLDATINILKGVRINKICDLIKERDSFIYKNLFEISLDNVKDLGYFVEIEVYDKNIPINEANQLLLNFVKELNLDITRRNLKGYSYLMYDKLNR
;
A
#
# COMPACT_ATOMS: atom_id res chain seq x y z
N MET A 1 17.46 27.16 2.70
CA MET A 1 16.33 26.79 3.59
C MET A 1 15.29 27.89 3.53
N ASP A 2 14.04 27.54 3.29
CA ASP A 2 12.93 28.50 3.25
C ASP A 2 12.25 28.53 4.63
N GLN A 3 12.53 29.56 5.39
CA GLN A 3 12.03 29.76 6.75
C GLN A 3 10.49 29.80 6.85
N ALA A 4 9.84 30.42 5.87
CA ALA A 4 8.38 30.52 5.84
C ALA A 4 7.74 29.14 5.56
N LYS A 5 8.35 28.38 4.66
CA LYS A 5 7.90 27.02 4.33
C LYS A 5 8.05 26.08 5.53
N ILE A 6 9.20 26.13 6.21
CA ILE A 6 9.47 25.33 7.42
C ILE A 6 8.47 25.66 8.51
N GLY A 7 8.25 26.95 8.78
CA GLY A 7 7.32 27.38 9.81
C GLY A 7 5.88 26.97 9.54
N LYS A 8 5.42 27.14 8.30
CA LYS A 8 4.10 26.72 7.87
C LYS A 8 3.91 25.20 8.07
N PHE A 9 4.91 24.41 7.68
CA PHE A 9 4.90 22.95 7.84
C PHE A 9 4.80 22.53 9.31
N ILE A 10 5.59 23.14 10.21
CA ILE A 10 5.49 22.89 11.66
C ILE A 10 4.06 23.15 12.14
N GLY A 11 3.44 24.27 11.70
CA GLY A 11 2.08 24.62 12.08
C GLY A 11 1.02 23.64 11.56
N GLU A 12 1.19 23.11 10.35
CA GLU A 12 0.31 22.12 9.74
C GLU A 12 0.37 20.81 10.51
N ILE A 13 1.57 20.25 10.71
CA ILE A 13 1.76 18.96 11.43
C ILE A 13 1.31 19.06 12.89
N ARG A 14 1.59 20.18 13.57
CA ARG A 14 1.08 20.40 14.92
C ARG A 14 -0.45 20.31 15.00
N LYS A 15 -1.15 20.94 14.04
CA LYS A 15 -2.61 20.92 13.95
C LYS A 15 -3.13 19.52 13.62
N GLU A 16 -2.49 18.77 12.72
CA GLU A 16 -2.81 17.37 12.43
C GLU A 16 -2.76 16.51 13.70
N LYS A 17 -1.83 16.78 14.60
CA LYS A 17 -1.71 16.14 15.92
C LYS A 17 -2.62 16.72 17.00
N ASN A 18 -3.54 17.62 16.66
CA ASN A 18 -4.43 18.30 17.60
C ASN A 18 -3.71 19.02 18.75
N LEU A 19 -2.45 19.42 18.58
CA LEU A 19 -1.67 20.14 19.58
C LEU A 19 -1.93 21.66 19.47
N LYS A 20 -2.09 22.34 20.62
CA LYS A 20 -2.06 23.80 20.69
C LYS A 20 -0.63 24.31 20.60
N GLN A 21 -0.43 25.57 20.18
CA GLN A 21 0.91 26.20 20.18
C GLN A 21 1.56 26.21 21.58
N SER A 22 0.76 26.37 22.64
CA SER A 22 1.22 26.32 24.03
C SER A 22 1.73 24.93 24.42
N GLU A 23 1.07 23.87 23.98
CA GLU A 23 1.43 22.50 24.31
C GLU A 23 2.71 22.04 23.59
N LEU A 24 2.87 22.46 22.32
CA LEU A 24 4.13 22.24 21.61
C LEU A 24 5.28 23.05 22.26
N ALA A 25 5.01 24.29 22.65
CA ALA A 25 5.98 25.14 23.31
C ALA A 25 6.46 24.58 24.63
N GLU A 26 5.54 24.07 25.47
CA GLU A 26 5.84 23.41 26.73
C GLU A 26 6.75 22.20 26.55
N LYS A 27 6.43 21.33 25.59
CA LYS A 27 7.24 20.15 25.25
C LYS A 27 8.65 20.48 24.77
N LEU A 28 8.83 21.65 24.16
CA LEU A 28 10.11 22.12 23.62
C LEU A 28 10.87 23.07 24.57
N GLY A 29 10.32 23.41 25.76
CA GLY A 29 10.92 24.36 26.67
C GLY A 29 10.99 25.80 26.16
N VAL A 30 10.08 26.19 25.26
CA VAL A 30 10.02 27.55 24.65
C VAL A 30 8.68 28.23 24.96
N THR A 31 8.48 29.45 24.51
CA THR A 31 7.21 30.15 24.68
C THR A 31 6.25 29.89 23.53
N SER A 32 4.93 29.94 23.76
CA SER A 32 3.93 29.82 22.69
C SER A 32 4.09 30.97 21.64
N LYS A 33 4.58 32.11 22.03
CA LYS A 33 4.94 33.24 21.14
C LYS A 33 6.10 32.89 20.22
N THR A 34 7.04 32.07 20.69
CA THR A 34 8.16 31.55 19.88
C THR A 34 7.64 30.60 18.82
N VAL A 35 6.79 29.63 19.18
CA VAL A 35 6.15 28.71 18.22
C VAL A 35 5.31 29.45 17.19
N SER A 36 4.52 30.45 17.62
CA SER A 36 3.73 31.27 16.71
C SER A 36 4.60 32.04 15.71
N ARG A 37 5.79 32.52 16.13
CA ARG A 37 6.74 33.21 15.23
C ARG A 37 7.36 32.22 14.21
N TRP A 38 7.62 31.00 14.58
CA TRP A 38 8.06 29.97 13.64
C TRP A 38 6.97 29.71 12.61
N GLU A 39 5.74 29.41 13.05
CA GLU A 39 4.61 29.08 12.17
C GLU A 39 4.23 30.22 11.21
N THR A 40 4.50 31.45 11.59
CA THR A 40 4.29 32.64 10.72
C THR A 40 5.52 33.00 9.87
N GLY A 41 6.59 32.20 9.93
CA GLY A 41 7.79 32.41 9.15
C GLY A 41 8.62 33.64 9.59
N LYS A 42 8.39 34.19 10.79
CA LYS A 42 9.16 35.35 11.30
C LYS A 42 10.54 34.96 11.82
N TYR A 43 10.65 33.74 12.34
CA TYR A 43 11.90 33.18 12.83
C TYR A 43 11.91 31.68 12.51
N MET A 44 13.11 31.13 12.37
CA MET A 44 13.32 29.67 12.25
C MET A 44 13.62 29.12 13.64
N PRO A 45 13.18 27.86 13.96
CA PRO A 45 13.69 27.17 15.15
C PRO A 45 15.20 27.06 15.12
N ASP A 46 15.83 27.10 16.29
CA ASP A 46 17.26 26.77 16.40
C ASP A 46 17.48 25.31 15.96
N LEU A 47 18.59 25.04 15.26
CA LEU A 47 18.92 23.70 14.78
C LEU A 47 19.00 22.67 15.91
N SER A 48 19.38 23.09 17.12
CA SER A 48 19.39 22.23 18.30
C SER A 48 18.01 21.66 18.65
N LEU A 49 16.93 22.36 18.29
CA LEU A 49 15.56 21.92 18.55
C LEU A 49 14.97 21.02 17.45
N PHE A 50 15.67 20.86 16.32
CA PHE A 50 15.11 20.08 15.21
C PHE A 50 14.87 18.62 15.55
N THR A 51 15.72 18.02 16.38
CA THR A 51 15.56 16.64 16.86
C THR A 51 14.29 16.50 17.71
N ASP A 52 14.08 17.41 18.66
CA ASP A 52 12.93 17.37 19.55
C ASP A 52 11.62 17.68 18.79
N ILE A 53 11.65 18.68 17.89
CA ILE A 53 10.52 18.98 17.01
C ILE A 53 10.17 17.74 16.14
N SER A 54 11.19 17.10 15.56
CA SER A 54 11.06 15.90 14.75
C SER A 54 10.36 14.77 15.54
N GLN A 55 10.81 14.49 16.75
CA GLN A 55 10.25 13.45 17.63
C GLN A 55 8.80 13.77 18.07
N ILE A 56 8.57 15.00 18.54
CA ILE A 56 7.24 15.41 19.02
C ILE A 56 6.21 15.43 17.88
N LEU A 57 6.61 15.93 16.71
CA LEU A 57 5.73 16.04 15.55
C LEU A 57 5.68 14.74 14.71
N GLY A 58 6.57 13.76 14.95
CA GLY A 58 6.62 12.51 14.19
C GLY A 58 6.95 12.73 12.72
N VAL A 59 7.88 13.63 12.43
CA VAL A 59 8.40 13.91 11.09
C VAL A 59 9.92 13.82 11.10
N THR A 60 10.53 13.57 9.95
CA THR A 60 12.00 13.52 9.86
C THR A 60 12.61 14.92 9.85
N ILE A 61 13.88 15.03 10.26
CA ILE A 61 14.62 16.31 10.19
C ILE A 61 14.69 16.82 8.75
N ASN A 62 14.80 15.93 7.75
CA ASN A 62 14.79 16.32 6.35
C ASN A 62 13.44 16.93 5.91
N GLU A 63 12.31 16.40 6.37
CA GLU A 63 11.00 16.99 6.14
C GLU A 63 10.87 18.37 6.77
N LEU A 64 11.36 18.53 8.00
CA LEU A 64 11.41 19.85 8.66
C LEU A 64 12.26 20.85 7.85
N LEU A 65 13.46 20.46 7.42
CA LEU A 65 14.36 21.30 6.65
C LEU A 65 13.80 21.69 5.28
N GLN A 66 13.04 20.82 4.65
CA GLN A 66 12.38 21.08 3.37
C GLN A 66 11.02 21.77 3.53
N GLY A 67 10.46 21.77 4.75
CA GLY A 67 9.16 22.34 5.04
C GLY A 67 8.00 21.65 4.30
N GLU A 68 8.17 20.35 4.04
CA GLU A 68 7.16 19.49 3.41
C GLU A 68 7.41 18.04 3.80
N ARG A 69 6.37 17.21 3.78
CA ARG A 69 6.57 15.78 3.89
C ARG A 69 7.34 15.30 2.67
N LEU A 70 8.44 14.60 2.89
CA LEU A 70 9.23 13.96 1.82
C LEU A 70 8.46 12.78 1.22
N ILE A 71 7.57 12.18 2.00
CA ILE A 71 6.52 11.33 1.50
C ILE A 71 5.38 12.28 1.09
N LYS A 72 5.42 12.76 -0.15
CA LYS A 72 4.27 13.46 -0.74
C LYS A 72 3.05 12.57 -0.57
N LYS A 73 1.84 13.17 -0.36
CA LYS A 73 0.53 12.49 -0.47
C LYS A 73 0.44 11.47 -1.63
N LYS A 74 1.36 11.56 -2.60
CA LYS A 74 1.50 10.62 -3.72
C LYS A 74 1.97 9.21 -3.32
N ASN A 75 2.59 9.04 -2.12
CA ASN A 75 3.02 7.71 -1.64
C ASN A 75 2.01 7.05 -0.68
N ILE A 76 1.02 7.79 -0.17
CA ILE A 76 -0.10 7.17 0.56
C ILE A 76 -1.00 6.41 -0.43
N ASP A 77 -1.14 6.92 -1.67
CA ASP A 77 -1.87 6.23 -2.73
C ASP A 77 -1.17 4.92 -3.19
N SER A 78 0.10 4.72 -2.80
CA SER A 78 0.89 3.52 -3.10
C SER A 78 0.91 2.50 -1.96
N ILE A 79 0.34 2.81 -0.79
CA ILE A 79 0.24 1.87 0.33
C ILE A 79 -1.11 1.16 0.25
N GLU A 80 -1.06 -0.17 0.17
CA GLU A 80 -2.22 -1.04 0.24
C GLU A 80 -2.19 -1.85 1.54
N ILE A 81 -3.33 -1.99 2.17
CA ILE A 81 -3.51 -2.81 3.35
C ILE A 81 -4.59 -3.81 3.00
N GLU A 82 -4.17 -5.05 2.73
CA GLU A 82 -5.02 -6.09 2.18
C GLU A 82 -4.85 -7.43 2.91
N ILE A 83 -5.89 -8.23 2.88
CA ILE A 83 -5.86 -9.65 3.22
C ILE A 83 -6.32 -10.43 2.00
N LYS A 84 -5.51 -11.41 1.59
CA LYS A 84 -5.83 -12.35 0.52
C LYS A 84 -5.98 -13.74 1.08
N LEU A 85 -7.11 -14.39 0.78
CA LEU A 85 -7.42 -15.74 1.24
C LEU A 85 -7.73 -16.64 0.03
N GLU A 86 -7.24 -17.87 0.07
CA GLU A 86 -7.72 -18.93 -0.79
C GLU A 86 -9.10 -19.40 -0.29
N ILE A 87 -10.06 -19.55 -1.20
CA ILE A 87 -11.43 -19.95 -0.87
C ILE A 87 -11.90 -21.08 -1.80
N GLU A 88 -12.92 -21.82 -1.36
CA GLU A 88 -13.57 -22.79 -2.22
C GLU A 88 -14.54 -22.11 -3.21
N GLU A 89 -14.82 -22.76 -4.33
CA GLU A 89 -15.74 -22.27 -5.36
C GLU A 89 -17.12 -21.92 -4.77
N GLU A 90 -17.61 -22.73 -3.85
CA GLU A 90 -18.90 -22.48 -3.17
C GLU A 90 -18.87 -21.17 -2.36
N GLN A 91 -17.74 -20.91 -1.66
CA GLN A 91 -17.56 -19.65 -0.91
C GLN A 91 -17.48 -18.46 -1.86
N TYR A 92 -16.77 -18.59 -2.99
CA TYR A 92 -16.71 -17.56 -4.03
C TYR A 92 -18.11 -17.15 -4.47
N HIS A 93 -18.98 -18.13 -4.83
CA HIS A 93 -20.34 -17.82 -5.27
C HIS A 93 -21.22 -17.25 -4.17
N LYS A 94 -21.04 -17.67 -2.91
CA LYS A 94 -21.75 -17.09 -1.76
C LYS A 94 -21.37 -15.62 -1.56
N LEU A 95 -20.09 -15.29 -1.58
CA LEU A 95 -19.58 -13.93 -1.44
C LEU A 95 -20.03 -13.06 -2.62
N TYR A 96 -19.93 -13.56 -3.85
CA TYR A 96 -20.39 -12.86 -5.04
C TYR A 96 -21.87 -12.46 -4.91
N ASN A 97 -22.74 -13.40 -4.56
CA ASN A 97 -24.17 -13.11 -4.40
C ASN A 97 -24.43 -12.15 -3.24
N TYR A 98 -23.70 -12.28 -2.13
CA TYR A 98 -23.81 -11.39 -1.00
C TYR A 98 -23.49 -9.93 -1.40
N PHE A 99 -22.33 -9.70 -1.99
CA PHE A 99 -21.90 -8.34 -2.39
C PHE A 99 -22.70 -7.80 -3.58
N LYS A 100 -23.17 -8.66 -4.47
CA LYS A 100 -24.05 -8.27 -5.58
C LYS A 100 -25.42 -7.80 -5.12
N SER A 101 -25.95 -8.37 -4.03
CA SER A 101 -27.21 -7.97 -3.42
C SER A 101 -27.08 -6.77 -2.48
N ALA A 102 -25.88 -6.54 -1.92
CA ALA A 102 -25.58 -5.35 -1.16
C ALA A 102 -25.48 -4.14 -2.09
N ASP A 103 -25.78 -2.94 -1.60
CA ASP A 103 -25.66 -1.70 -2.39
C ASP A 103 -24.16 -1.36 -2.60
N SER A 104 -23.50 -2.13 -3.46
CA SER A 104 -22.07 -2.04 -3.75
C SER A 104 -21.84 -1.73 -5.24
N LYS A 105 -20.80 -0.93 -5.52
CA LYS A 105 -20.37 -0.69 -6.91
C LYS A 105 -19.59 -1.92 -7.38
N HIS A 106 -20.06 -2.56 -8.43
CA HIS A 106 -19.50 -3.77 -9.00
C HIS A 106 -18.79 -3.50 -10.32
N THR A 107 -17.60 -4.10 -10.50
CA THR A 107 -16.89 -4.17 -11.78
C THR A 107 -16.38 -5.59 -12.01
N ASN A 108 -16.38 -6.04 -13.28
CA ASN A 108 -15.76 -7.30 -13.70
C ASN A 108 -14.64 -7.00 -14.69
N LYS A 109 -13.49 -7.68 -14.52
CA LYS A 109 -12.31 -7.49 -15.38
C LYS A 109 -11.64 -8.83 -15.64
N LYS A 110 -11.28 -9.08 -16.92
CA LYS A 110 -10.31 -10.12 -17.27
C LYS A 110 -8.92 -9.50 -17.28
N GLN A 111 -7.97 -10.14 -16.63
CA GLN A 111 -6.60 -9.66 -16.47
C GLN A 111 -5.63 -10.77 -16.87
N HIS A 112 -4.59 -10.36 -17.60
CA HIS A 112 -3.43 -11.19 -17.87
C HIS A 112 -2.22 -10.50 -17.27
N ASP A 113 -1.62 -11.11 -16.26
CA ASP A 113 -0.46 -10.61 -15.54
C ASP A 113 0.77 -11.42 -15.96
N ILE A 114 1.82 -10.74 -16.39
CA ILE A 114 3.13 -11.33 -16.67
C ILE A 114 4.05 -10.93 -15.52
N TYR A 115 4.62 -11.92 -14.83
CA TYR A 115 5.52 -11.70 -13.69
C TYR A 115 6.98 -11.86 -14.07
N PHE A 116 7.82 -11.02 -13.48
CA PHE A 116 9.25 -10.94 -13.74
C PHE A 116 10.03 -10.95 -12.44
N SER A 117 11.27 -11.45 -12.49
CA SER A 117 12.24 -11.44 -11.40
C SER A 117 13.65 -11.16 -11.92
N PRO A 118 14.49 -10.45 -11.15
CA PRO A 118 15.91 -10.39 -11.42
C PRO A 118 16.55 -11.78 -11.33
N GLU A 119 17.69 -11.95 -12.01
CA GLU A 119 18.48 -13.19 -11.92
C GLU A 119 19.13 -13.34 -10.53
N ASN A 120 19.56 -12.23 -9.93
CA ASN A 120 20.22 -12.24 -8.64
C ASN A 120 20.19 -10.83 -7.98
N PRO A 121 19.64 -10.69 -6.74
CA PRO A 121 18.86 -11.71 -6.03
C PRO A 121 17.52 -11.97 -6.72
N ALA A 122 17.09 -13.22 -6.75
CA ALA A 122 15.76 -13.56 -7.28
C ALA A 122 14.66 -13.15 -6.28
N PHE A 123 13.53 -12.67 -6.80
CA PHE A 123 12.36 -12.37 -5.98
C PHE A 123 11.61 -13.64 -5.54
N PHE A 124 11.85 -14.76 -6.23
CA PHE A 124 11.15 -16.02 -6.00
C PHE A 124 12.12 -17.10 -5.54
N GLY A 125 11.66 -17.94 -4.61
CA GLY A 125 12.45 -19.04 -4.05
C GLY A 125 13.08 -18.76 -2.68
N GLY A 126 12.80 -17.59 -2.06
CA GLY A 126 13.15 -17.27 -0.68
C GLY A 126 12.15 -17.79 0.35
N GLU A 127 12.41 -17.58 1.63
CA GLU A 127 11.46 -17.90 2.71
C GLU A 127 10.20 -17.03 2.65
N ILE A 128 10.37 -15.77 2.22
CA ILE A 128 9.29 -14.80 2.04
C ILE A 128 9.54 -14.07 0.73
N ASP A 129 8.64 -14.25 -0.24
CA ASP A 129 8.65 -13.49 -1.48
C ASP A 129 7.91 -12.19 -1.25
N ASP A 130 8.67 -11.17 -0.91
CA ASP A 130 8.15 -9.86 -0.54
C ASP A 130 8.11 -8.86 -1.70
N GLU A 131 8.70 -9.22 -2.85
CA GLU A 131 8.80 -8.34 -4.03
C GLU A 131 8.28 -9.00 -5.31
N CYS A 132 7.67 -8.21 -6.19
CA CYS A 132 7.38 -8.64 -7.55
C CYS A 132 7.38 -7.49 -8.55
N ILE A 133 7.76 -7.81 -9.80
CA ILE A 133 7.54 -6.95 -10.96
C ILE A 133 6.49 -7.62 -11.82
N ARG A 134 5.48 -6.86 -12.23
CA ARG A 134 4.35 -7.34 -13.02
C ARG A 134 4.07 -6.40 -14.18
N ILE A 135 3.78 -6.95 -15.35
CA ILE A 135 3.09 -6.21 -16.40
C ILE A 135 1.68 -6.77 -16.48
N ARG A 136 0.67 -5.94 -16.21
CA ARG A 136 -0.74 -6.29 -16.38
C ARG A 136 -1.23 -5.87 -17.74
N ILE A 137 -1.79 -6.81 -18.48
CA ILE A 137 -2.48 -6.58 -19.73
C ILE A 137 -3.98 -6.54 -19.43
N GLN A 138 -4.60 -5.40 -19.66
CA GLN A 138 -6.03 -5.21 -19.43
C GLN A 138 -6.64 -4.42 -20.59
N LYS A 139 -7.38 -5.12 -21.46
CA LYS A 139 -7.85 -4.57 -22.74
C LYS A 139 -6.65 -4.05 -23.56
N ASP A 140 -6.62 -2.77 -23.88
CA ASP A 140 -5.58 -2.12 -24.70
C ASP A 140 -4.52 -1.40 -23.85
N LYS A 141 -4.48 -1.67 -22.54
CA LYS A 141 -3.56 -1.03 -21.60
C LYS A 141 -2.55 -2.01 -21.06
N TYR A 142 -1.32 -1.54 -20.92
CA TYR A 142 -0.22 -2.26 -20.29
C TYR A 142 0.23 -1.47 -19.06
N ILE A 143 0.15 -2.09 -17.89
CA ILE A 143 0.49 -1.43 -16.62
C ILE A 143 1.69 -2.16 -16.03
N LEU A 144 2.83 -1.47 -16.00
CA LEU A 144 4.03 -1.95 -15.29
C LEU A 144 3.88 -1.61 -13.82
N CYS A 145 4.07 -2.61 -12.98
CA CYS A 145 3.93 -2.51 -11.53
C CYS A 145 5.16 -3.10 -10.85
N TYR A 146 5.62 -2.43 -9.81
CA TYR A 146 6.50 -2.98 -8.77
C TYR A 146 5.74 -2.99 -7.46
N LYS A 147 5.75 -4.12 -6.76
CA LYS A 147 5.05 -4.33 -5.50
C LYS A 147 5.99 -4.93 -4.48
N LYS A 148 5.99 -4.39 -3.25
CA LYS A 148 6.78 -4.90 -2.13
C LYS A 148 5.92 -4.98 -0.87
N ILE A 149 5.98 -6.14 -0.20
CA ILE A 149 5.30 -6.38 1.07
C ILE A 149 6.26 -6.00 2.20
N TYR A 150 5.79 -5.19 3.12
CA TYR A 150 6.50 -4.87 4.36
C TYR A 150 5.80 -5.55 5.53
N MET A 151 6.57 -6.33 6.28
CA MET A 151 6.12 -6.92 7.53
C MET A 151 6.69 -6.10 8.68
N GLY A 152 5.82 -5.62 9.58
CA GLY A 152 6.23 -5.01 10.82
C GLY A 152 6.81 -6.04 11.81
N THR A 153 7.17 -5.57 13.01
CA THR A 153 7.64 -6.44 14.10
C THR A 153 6.55 -7.37 14.62
N ASP A 154 5.29 -7.00 14.40
CA ASP A 154 4.09 -7.76 14.72
C ASP A 154 3.31 -8.04 13.44
N GLU A 155 2.61 -9.18 13.37
CA GLU A 155 1.76 -9.56 12.22
C GLU A 155 0.66 -8.54 11.89
N GLU A 156 0.43 -7.57 12.78
CA GLU A 156 -0.57 -6.51 12.66
C GLU A 156 -0.11 -5.31 11.81
N ASP A 157 1.19 -5.23 11.47
CA ASP A 157 1.77 -4.12 10.72
C ASP A 157 2.14 -4.49 9.27
N ILE A 158 1.31 -5.32 8.63
CA ILE A 158 1.54 -5.70 7.23
C ILE A 158 0.94 -4.64 6.30
N HIS A 159 1.77 -4.11 5.42
CA HIS A 159 1.32 -3.23 4.36
C HIS A 159 2.13 -3.45 3.08
N ILE A 160 1.56 -3.03 1.97
CA ILE A 160 2.14 -3.20 0.65
C ILE A 160 2.43 -1.82 0.06
N VAL A 161 3.61 -1.68 -0.52
CA VAL A 161 3.96 -0.51 -1.34
C VAL A 161 3.89 -0.93 -2.80
N GLU A 162 3.06 -0.25 -3.57
CA GLU A 162 2.86 -0.51 -4.98
C GLU A 162 3.13 0.75 -5.81
N TYR A 163 3.92 0.61 -6.88
CA TYR A 163 4.16 1.65 -7.87
C TYR A 163 3.69 1.17 -9.23
N GLU A 164 2.75 1.88 -9.83
CA GLU A 164 2.20 1.55 -11.13
C GLU A 164 2.42 2.67 -12.16
N THR A 165 2.66 2.28 -13.40
CA THR A 165 2.70 3.21 -14.53
C THR A 165 2.18 2.54 -15.79
N GLU A 166 1.41 3.28 -16.59
CA GLU A 166 0.99 2.81 -17.92
C GLU A 166 2.18 2.91 -18.89
N VAL A 167 2.42 1.84 -19.64
CA VAL A 167 3.45 1.79 -20.69
C VAL A 167 2.79 1.63 -22.06
N SER A 168 3.35 2.30 -23.06
CA SER A 168 2.74 2.35 -24.40
C SER A 168 3.08 1.16 -25.29
N ASN A 169 4.14 0.38 -24.95
CA ASN A 169 4.63 -0.71 -25.79
C ASN A 169 5.08 -1.89 -24.95
N LEU A 170 4.32 -2.98 -25.02
CA LEU A 170 4.56 -4.20 -24.24
C LEU A 170 5.92 -4.84 -24.58
N ASP A 171 6.18 -5.04 -25.87
CA ASP A 171 7.39 -5.75 -26.33
C ASP A 171 8.67 -4.97 -25.98
N ALA A 172 8.64 -3.64 -26.17
CA ALA A 172 9.76 -2.79 -25.79
C ALA A 172 9.98 -2.83 -24.27
N THR A 173 8.93 -2.81 -23.46
CA THR A 173 9.04 -2.88 -22.00
C THR A 173 9.61 -4.23 -21.56
N ILE A 174 9.15 -5.35 -22.11
CA ILE A 174 9.69 -6.69 -21.84
C ILE A 174 11.19 -6.75 -22.23
N ASN A 175 11.56 -6.21 -23.39
CA ASN A 175 12.94 -6.20 -23.85
C ASN A 175 13.84 -5.32 -22.96
N ILE A 176 13.34 -4.19 -22.45
CA ILE A 176 14.07 -3.35 -21.49
C ILE A 176 14.31 -4.14 -20.20
N LEU A 177 13.28 -4.78 -19.62
CA LEU A 177 13.43 -5.60 -18.41
C LEU A 177 14.48 -6.71 -18.64
N LYS A 178 14.39 -7.42 -19.76
CA LYS A 178 15.37 -8.46 -20.12
C LYS A 178 16.80 -7.88 -20.26
N GLY A 179 16.93 -6.71 -20.87
CA GLY A 179 18.23 -6.03 -21.04
C GLY A 179 18.90 -5.67 -19.72
N VAL A 180 18.13 -5.45 -18.65
CA VAL A 180 18.63 -5.22 -17.30
C VAL A 180 18.58 -6.48 -16.41
N ARG A 181 18.52 -7.67 -17.03
CA ARG A 181 18.53 -9.00 -16.37
C ARG A 181 17.33 -9.26 -15.46
N ILE A 182 16.19 -8.71 -15.81
CA ILE A 182 14.90 -9.02 -15.20
C ILE A 182 14.12 -9.90 -16.16
N ASN A 183 13.98 -11.18 -15.83
CA ASN A 183 13.43 -12.20 -16.72
C ASN A 183 12.00 -12.55 -16.37
N LYS A 184 11.23 -12.94 -17.40
CA LYS A 184 9.89 -13.45 -17.22
C LYS A 184 9.91 -14.78 -16.44
N ILE A 185 9.03 -14.90 -15.45
CA ILE A 185 8.87 -16.06 -14.59
C ILE A 185 7.62 -16.87 -14.96
N CYS A 186 6.47 -16.20 -14.99
CA CYS A 186 5.20 -16.87 -15.30
C CYS A 186 4.18 -15.89 -15.88
N ASP A 187 3.14 -16.48 -16.48
CA ASP A 187 1.90 -15.80 -16.84
C ASP A 187 0.79 -16.23 -15.88
N LEU A 188 -0.10 -15.30 -15.59
CA LEU A 188 -1.26 -15.53 -14.77
C LEU A 188 -2.48 -14.89 -15.42
N ILE A 189 -3.51 -15.69 -15.64
CA ILE A 189 -4.79 -15.22 -16.18
C ILE A 189 -5.84 -15.33 -15.10
N LYS A 190 -6.59 -14.26 -14.87
CA LYS A 190 -7.68 -14.25 -13.89
C LYS A 190 -8.88 -13.45 -14.36
N GLU A 191 -10.03 -13.84 -13.85
CA GLU A 191 -11.25 -13.07 -13.89
C GLU A 191 -11.53 -12.53 -12.48
N ARG A 192 -11.64 -11.20 -12.38
CA ARG A 192 -11.82 -10.48 -11.11
C ARG A 192 -13.15 -9.76 -11.08
N ASP A 193 -13.95 -10.05 -10.06
CA ASP A 193 -15.12 -9.28 -9.67
C ASP A 193 -14.78 -8.42 -8.46
N SER A 194 -14.78 -7.08 -8.63
CA SER A 194 -14.50 -6.14 -7.54
C SER A 194 -15.77 -5.41 -7.09
N PHE A 195 -15.91 -5.26 -5.77
CA PHE A 195 -17.01 -4.60 -5.09
C PHE A 195 -16.49 -3.54 -4.13
N ILE A 196 -16.99 -2.29 -4.23
CA ILE A 196 -16.76 -1.29 -3.19
C ILE A 196 -17.89 -1.37 -2.18
N TYR A 197 -17.58 -1.83 -0.98
CA TYR A 197 -18.55 -2.08 0.08
C TYR A 197 -18.46 -1.03 1.18
N LYS A 198 -19.59 -0.36 1.48
CA LYS A 198 -19.73 0.70 2.48
C LYS A 198 -18.72 1.86 2.32
N ASN A 199 -18.12 2.05 1.16
CA ASN A 199 -17.00 2.98 0.91
C ASN A 199 -15.80 2.76 1.87
N LEU A 200 -15.68 1.61 2.49
CA LEU A 200 -14.64 1.27 3.46
C LEU A 200 -13.73 0.15 2.95
N PHE A 201 -14.28 -0.81 2.22
CA PHE A 201 -13.53 -1.95 1.70
C PHE A 201 -13.70 -2.07 0.18
N GLU A 202 -12.61 -2.44 -0.50
CA GLU A 202 -12.65 -3.08 -1.80
C GLU A 202 -12.53 -4.58 -1.62
N ILE A 203 -13.52 -5.33 -2.12
CA ILE A 203 -13.53 -6.79 -2.11
C ILE A 203 -13.33 -7.26 -3.54
N SER A 204 -12.24 -7.97 -3.80
CA SER A 204 -11.95 -8.57 -5.09
C SER A 204 -12.08 -10.09 -5.00
N LEU A 205 -13.00 -10.66 -5.77
CA LEU A 205 -13.17 -12.09 -5.94
C LEU A 205 -12.47 -12.51 -7.22
N ASP A 206 -11.43 -13.32 -7.10
CA ASP A 206 -10.60 -13.77 -8.21
C ASP A 206 -10.85 -15.24 -8.53
N ASN A 207 -11.18 -15.53 -9.77
CA ASN A 207 -11.05 -16.86 -10.36
C ASN A 207 -9.74 -16.89 -11.15
N VAL A 208 -8.73 -17.54 -10.60
CA VAL A 208 -7.37 -17.58 -11.15
C VAL A 208 -7.16 -18.90 -11.86
N LYS A 209 -6.92 -18.82 -13.18
CA LYS A 209 -6.70 -20.02 -13.99
C LYS A 209 -5.56 -20.85 -13.40
N ASP A 210 -5.79 -22.15 -13.27
CA ASP A 210 -4.85 -23.13 -12.74
C ASP A 210 -4.50 -23.00 -11.24
N LEU A 211 -5.01 -22.00 -10.52
CA LEU A 211 -4.81 -21.84 -9.08
C LEU A 211 -6.09 -21.99 -8.26
N GLY A 212 -7.25 -21.58 -8.79
CA GLY A 212 -8.53 -21.67 -8.08
C GLY A 212 -9.10 -20.31 -7.70
N TYR A 213 -9.84 -20.26 -6.59
CA TYR A 213 -10.63 -19.11 -6.18
C TYR A 213 -10.02 -18.41 -4.98
N PHE A 214 -10.06 -17.08 -5.00
CA PHE A 214 -9.50 -16.25 -3.95
C PHE A 214 -10.43 -15.08 -3.64
N VAL A 215 -10.34 -14.57 -2.42
CA VAL A 215 -10.87 -13.28 -2.03
C VAL A 215 -9.73 -12.40 -1.55
N GLU A 216 -9.68 -11.18 -2.05
CA GLU A 216 -8.77 -10.11 -1.61
C GLU A 216 -9.64 -9.00 -1.04
N ILE A 217 -9.37 -8.62 0.19
CA ILE A 217 -10.09 -7.56 0.90
C ILE A 217 -9.08 -6.49 1.23
N GLU A 218 -9.30 -5.29 0.71
CA GLU A 218 -8.44 -4.13 0.90
C GLU A 218 -9.22 -3.02 1.62
N VAL A 219 -8.53 -2.26 2.49
CA VAL A 219 -9.09 -1.04 3.07
C VAL A 219 -9.07 0.07 2.00
N TYR A 220 -10.26 0.49 1.59
CA TYR A 220 -10.45 1.47 0.53
C TYR A 220 -10.11 2.90 0.98
N ASP A 221 -10.36 3.24 2.25
CA ASP A 221 -10.03 4.56 2.82
C ASP A 221 -8.55 4.62 3.23
N LYS A 222 -7.75 5.26 2.42
CA LYS A 222 -6.29 5.42 2.63
C LYS A 222 -5.90 6.39 3.76
N ASN A 223 -6.87 7.00 4.45
CA ASN A 223 -6.60 7.88 5.59
C ASN A 223 -6.54 7.12 6.93
N ILE A 224 -6.94 5.84 6.93
CA ILE A 224 -6.92 5.01 8.13
C ILE A 224 -5.48 4.59 8.44
N PRO A 225 -4.99 4.72 9.69
CA PRO A 225 -3.67 4.25 10.09
C PRO A 225 -3.49 2.74 9.84
N ILE A 226 -2.27 2.29 9.50
CA ILE A 226 -1.97 0.90 9.10
C ILE A 226 -2.46 -0.13 10.13
N ASN A 227 -2.15 0.07 11.41
CA ASN A 227 -2.57 -0.82 12.49
C ASN A 227 -4.11 -0.90 12.62
N GLU A 228 -4.79 0.23 12.51
CA GLU A 228 -6.25 0.32 12.58
C GLU A 228 -6.90 -0.36 11.37
N ALA A 229 -6.33 -0.15 10.17
CA ALA A 229 -6.78 -0.80 8.95
C ALA A 229 -6.61 -2.33 8.99
N ASN A 230 -5.49 -2.83 9.52
CA ASN A 230 -5.28 -4.27 9.72
C ASN A 230 -6.32 -4.86 10.68
N GLN A 231 -6.63 -4.19 11.80
CA GLN A 231 -7.67 -4.64 12.72
C GLN A 231 -9.07 -4.65 12.07
N LEU A 232 -9.38 -3.63 11.25
CA LEU A 232 -10.62 -3.59 10.49
C LEU A 232 -10.73 -4.78 9.53
N LEU A 233 -9.67 -5.10 8.80
CA LEU A 233 -9.63 -6.26 7.91
C LEU A 233 -9.85 -7.57 8.66
N LEU A 234 -9.14 -7.80 9.76
CA LEU A 234 -9.27 -9.01 10.56
C LEU A 234 -10.69 -9.19 11.11
N ASN A 235 -11.31 -8.10 11.56
CA ASN A 235 -12.69 -8.13 12.03
C ASN A 235 -13.67 -8.43 10.88
N PHE A 236 -13.46 -7.82 9.72
CA PHE A 236 -14.32 -8.02 8.56
C PHE A 236 -14.20 -9.45 7.99
N VAL A 237 -12.99 -10.03 7.96
CA VAL A 237 -12.78 -11.46 7.62
C VAL A 237 -13.60 -12.37 8.53
N LYS A 238 -13.63 -12.08 9.85
CA LYS A 238 -14.46 -12.83 10.82
C LYS A 238 -15.96 -12.64 10.57
N GLU A 239 -16.41 -11.42 10.27
CA GLU A 239 -17.82 -11.14 9.92
C GLU A 239 -18.28 -11.94 8.71
N LEU A 240 -17.40 -12.10 7.71
CA LEU A 240 -17.66 -12.89 6.51
C LEU A 240 -17.52 -14.41 6.74
N ASN A 241 -17.17 -14.83 7.97
CA ASN A 241 -16.93 -16.23 8.33
C ASN A 241 -15.90 -16.92 7.43
N LEU A 242 -14.81 -16.20 7.11
CA LEU A 242 -13.69 -16.68 6.32
C LEU A 242 -12.59 -17.25 7.21
N ASP A 243 -11.91 -18.27 6.72
CA ASP A 243 -10.81 -18.92 7.44
C ASP A 243 -9.50 -18.16 7.23
N ILE A 244 -9.06 -17.40 8.25
CA ILE A 244 -7.82 -16.63 8.20
C ILE A 244 -6.56 -17.51 8.06
N THR A 245 -6.61 -18.79 8.42
CA THR A 245 -5.47 -19.70 8.28
C THR A 245 -5.13 -20.00 6.81
N ARG A 246 -6.08 -19.73 5.89
CA ARG A 246 -5.89 -19.82 4.44
C ARG A 246 -5.31 -18.52 3.82
N ARG A 247 -4.72 -17.66 4.65
CA ARG A 247 -4.10 -16.41 4.19
C ARG A 247 -2.91 -16.70 3.28
N ASN A 248 -2.95 -16.10 2.09
CA ASN A 248 -1.83 -16.14 1.15
C ASN A 248 -0.98 -14.87 1.28
N LEU A 249 0.16 -14.98 1.93
CA LEU A 249 1.13 -13.90 2.09
C LEU A 249 2.08 -13.77 0.89
N LYS A 250 2.23 -14.83 0.09
CA LYS A 250 3.21 -14.89 -1.00
C LYS A 250 2.67 -14.39 -2.37
N GLY A 251 1.37 -14.23 -2.50
CA GLY A 251 0.72 -13.79 -3.75
C GLY A 251 0.61 -14.86 -4.83
N TYR A 252 -0.10 -14.54 -5.90
CA TYR A 252 -0.37 -15.49 -7.01
C TYR A 252 0.88 -15.86 -7.82
N SER A 253 1.81 -14.93 -7.94
CA SER A 253 3.07 -15.15 -8.66
C SER A 253 3.87 -16.29 -8.09
N TYR A 254 3.97 -16.36 -6.75
CA TYR A 254 4.64 -17.44 -6.07
C TYR A 254 3.91 -18.78 -6.22
N LEU A 255 2.59 -18.78 -6.01
CA LEU A 255 1.78 -20.00 -6.17
C LEU A 255 1.93 -20.59 -7.57
N MET A 256 1.96 -19.72 -8.60
CA MET A 256 2.17 -20.16 -9.97
C MET A 256 3.60 -20.64 -10.20
N TYR A 257 4.59 -19.92 -9.69
CA TYR A 257 6.00 -20.31 -9.77
C TYR A 257 6.25 -21.67 -9.12
N ASP A 258 5.75 -21.88 -7.91
CA ASP A 258 5.87 -23.15 -7.18
C ASP A 258 5.19 -24.30 -7.94
N LYS A 259 4.00 -24.06 -8.49
CA LYS A 259 3.28 -25.04 -9.32
C LYS A 259 4.05 -25.44 -10.58
N LEU A 260 4.75 -24.51 -11.22
CA LEU A 260 5.51 -24.76 -12.45
C LEU A 260 6.87 -25.45 -12.20
N ASN A 261 7.36 -25.42 -10.97
CA ASN A 261 8.67 -25.97 -10.59
C ASN A 261 8.58 -27.24 -9.73
N ARG A 262 7.38 -27.72 -9.43
CA ARG A 262 7.09 -29.06 -8.87
C ARG A 262 6.97 -30.08 -9.97
#